data_dab3145774221d38c961e13eac867633
#
_entry.id   dab3145774221d38c961e13eac867633
#
_cell.length_a   1.000
_cell.length_b   1.000
_cell.length_c   1.000
_cell.angle_alpha   90.00
_cell.angle_beta   90.00
_cell.angle_gamma   90.00
#
_symmetry.space_group_name_H-M   'P 1'
#
loop_
_entity.id
_entity.type
_entity.pdbx_description
1 polymer ?
#
loop_
_entity_poly.entity_id
_entity_poly.type
_entity_poly.pdbx_seq_one_letter_code
_entity_poly.pdbx_strand_id
1 'polypeptide(L)'
;MNYEELLAFAGRNPMLSAALVGLTVALIVTEIRRLFRGYKGIKPAELTQLMNAGGAVVVDLSASGDFEKGHIAGSRNAQASAFGPEHKLVANAKQSPVVLVCRSGNASETAAKALKKAGFEKVSVLEGGIPAWQQADLPLVKGRN
;
A
#
# COMPACT_ATOMS: atom_id res chain seq x y z
N MET A 1 -19.44 -30.21 18.38
CA MET A 1 -18.42 -30.02 19.44
C MET A 1 -19.01 -29.06 20.46
N ASN A 2 -19.19 -29.54 21.66
CA ASN A 2 -19.83 -28.76 22.73
C ASN A 2 -18.79 -27.87 23.44
N TYR A 3 -19.25 -26.78 24.04
CA TYR A 3 -18.38 -25.83 24.77
C TYR A 3 -17.50 -26.54 25.85
N GLU A 4 -18.06 -27.54 26.54
CA GLU A 4 -17.35 -28.36 27.52
C GLU A 4 -16.18 -29.15 26.90
N GLU A 5 -16.36 -29.69 25.70
CA GLU A 5 -15.32 -30.43 25.01
C GLU A 5 -14.18 -29.51 24.51
N LEU A 6 -14.52 -28.28 24.11
CA LEU A 6 -13.54 -27.26 23.76
C LEU A 6 -12.68 -26.87 24.99
N LEU A 7 -13.30 -26.63 26.12
CA LEU A 7 -12.57 -26.29 27.33
C LEU A 7 -11.68 -27.46 27.81
N ALA A 8 -12.19 -28.68 27.74
CA ALA A 8 -11.40 -29.86 28.05
C ALA A 8 -10.22 -30.09 27.11
N PHE A 9 -10.40 -29.81 25.81
CA PHE A 9 -9.32 -29.87 24.84
C PHE A 9 -8.25 -28.77 25.12
N ALA A 10 -8.69 -27.56 25.40
CA ALA A 10 -7.79 -26.43 25.73
C ALA A 10 -6.95 -26.72 26.97
N GLY A 11 -7.54 -27.30 27.98
CA GLY A 11 -6.85 -27.69 29.22
C GLY A 11 -5.84 -28.83 29.02
N ARG A 12 -6.13 -29.76 28.09
CA ARG A 12 -5.22 -30.87 27.79
C ARG A 12 -4.07 -30.49 26.83
N ASN A 13 -4.24 -29.41 26.08
CA ASN A 13 -3.27 -28.95 25.09
C ASN A 13 -2.90 -27.45 25.26
N PRO A 14 -2.28 -27.07 26.40
CA PRO A 14 -2.05 -25.66 26.72
C PRO A 14 -1.17 -24.93 25.69
N MET A 15 -0.17 -25.60 25.11
CA MET A 15 0.71 -25.01 24.09
C MET A 15 -0.05 -24.71 22.79
N LEU A 16 -0.88 -25.66 22.34
CA LEU A 16 -1.69 -25.46 21.12
C LEU A 16 -2.74 -24.36 21.31
N SER A 17 -3.37 -24.32 22.49
CA SER A 17 -4.34 -23.29 22.83
C SER A 17 -3.72 -21.90 22.90
N ALA A 18 -2.54 -21.78 23.51
CA ALA A 18 -1.78 -20.53 23.57
C ALA A 18 -1.34 -20.06 22.17
N ALA A 19 -0.89 -21.00 21.33
CA ALA A 19 -0.52 -20.70 19.93
C ALA A 19 -1.72 -20.20 19.13
N LEU A 20 -2.88 -20.83 19.25
CA LEU A 20 -4.12 -20.42 18.58
C LEU A 20 -4.57 -19.02 19.02
N VAL A 21 -4.59 -18.76 20.31
CA VAL A 21 -4.95 -17.45 20.89
C VAL A 21 -3.97 -16.39 20.40
N GLY A 22 -2.67 -16.66 20.47
CA GLY A 22 -1.62 -15.75 20.01
C GLY A 22 -1.77 -15.39 18.52
N LEU A 23 -2.01 -16.40 17.68
CA LEU A 23 -2.24 -16.20 16.24
C LEU A 23 -3.51 -15.38 15.98
N THR A 24 -4.60 -15.68 16.68
CA THR A 24 -5.87 -14.95 16.55
C THR A 24 -5.70 -13.50 16.95
N VAL A 25 -5.05 -13.23 18.08
CA VAL A 25 -4.75 -11.87 18.53
C VAL A 25 -3.87 -11.12 17.51
N ALA A 26 -2.83 -11.78 16.99
CA ALA A 26 -1.97 -11.18 15.97
C ALA A 26 -2.76 -10.80 14.70
N LEU A 27 -3.66 -11.68 14.24
CA LEU A 27 -4.52 -11.41 13.08
C LEU A 27 -5.47 -10.23 13.35
N ILE A 28 -6.10 -10.18 14.52
CA ILE A 28 -6.98 -9.08 14.91
C ILE A 28 -6.20 -7.76 14.97
N VAL A 29 -5.02 -7.75 15.57
CA VAL A 29 -4.17 -6.55 15.67
C VAL A 29 -3.74 -6.07 14.29
N THR A 30 -3.36 -6.99 13.39
CA THR A 30 -2.98 -6.61 12.00
C THR A 30 -4.17 -6.03 11.24
N GLU A 31 -5.36 -6.59 11.40
CA GLU A 31 -6.57 -6.08 10.74
C GLU A 31 -7.00 -4.72 11.29
N ILE A 32 -6.96 -4.53 12.60
CA ILE A 32 -7.20 -3.23 13.23
C ILE A 32 -6.21 -2.18 12.71
N ARG A 33 -4.91 -2.50 12.68
CA ARG A 33 -3.89 -1.60 12.13
C ARG A 33 -4.15 -1.27 10.67
N ARG A 34 -4.65 -2.22 9.87
CA ARG A 34 -5.02 -2.01 8.47
C ARG A 34 -6.17 -1.02 8.33
N LEU A 35 -7.21 -1.15 9.16
CA LEU A 35 -8.37 -0.23 9.18
C LEU A 35 -7.98 1.21 9.55
N PHE A 36 -7.02 1.36 10.47
CA PHE A 36 -6.56 2.67 10.95
C PHE A 36 -5.38 3.26 10.15
N ARG A 37 -4.94 2.64 9.06
CA ARG A 37 -3.82 3.15 8.24
C ARG A 37 -4.08 4.54 7.64
N GLY A 38 -5.33 4.91 7.48
CA GLY A 38 -5.74 6.19 6.91
C GLY A 38 -5.56 6.30 5.38
N TYR A 39 -4.93 5.34 4.72
CA TYR A 39 -4.80 5.24 3.27
C TYR A 39 -5.31 3.89 2.77
N LYS A 40 -5.69 3.82 1.50
CA LYS A 40 -6.20 2.59 0.89
C LYS A 40 -5.06 1.84 0.15
N GLY A 41 -4.94 0.53 0.41
CA GLY A 41 -4.16 -0.35 -0.46
C GLY A 41 -4.98 -0.73 -1.69
N ILE A 42 -4.44 -0.56 -2.89
CA ILE A 42 -5.11 -0.91 -4.14
C ILE A 42 -4.29 -1.94 -4.94
N LYS A 43 -5.01 -2.74 -5.72
CA LYS A 43 -4.42 -3.72 -6.63
C LYS A 43 -4.12 -3.08 -8.00
N PRO A 44 -3.26 -3.72 -8.83
CA PRO A 44 -2.96 -3.20 -10.17
C PRO A 44 -4.20 -2.91 -11.03
N ALA A 45 -5.23 -3.75 -10.97
CA ALA A 45 -6.48 -3.53 -11.69
C ALA A 45 -7.21 -2.26 -11.25
N GLU A 46 -7.25 -1.98 -9.94
CA GLU A 46 -7.85 -0.74 -9.41
C GLU A 46 -7.04 0.49 -9.83
N LEU A 47 -5.71 0.41 -9.82
CA LEU A 47 -4.85 1.49 -10.30
C LEU A 47 -5.11 1.78 -11.78
N THR A 48 -5.21 0.74 -12.62
CA THR A 48 -5.55 0.90 -14.03
C THR A 48 -6.88 1.63 -14.22
N GLN A 49 -7.89 1.27 -13.44
CA GLN A 49 -9.21 1.95 -13.48
C GLN A 49 -9.10 3.42 -13.08
N LEU A 50 -8.36 3.74 -12.03
CA LEU A 50 -8.14 5.13 -11.59
C LEU A 50 -7.42 5.96 -12.64
N MET A 51 -6.41 5.38 -13.28
CA MET A 51 -5.67 6.06 -14.36
C MET A 51 -6.56 6.31 -15.58
N ASN A 52 -7.39 5.35 -15.96
CA ASN A 52 -8.31 5.47 -17.09
C ASN A 52 -9.46 6.46 -16.83
N ALA A 53 -9.89 6.60 -15.57
CA ALA A 53 -10.89 7.57 -15.18
C ALA A 53 -10.39 9.02 -15.27
N GLY A 54 -9.06 9.22 -15.28
CA GLY A 54 -8.42 10.53 -15.31
C GLY A 54 -8.36 11.20 -13.93
N GLY A 55 -7.52 12.22 -13.83
CA GLY A 55 -7.36 13.01 -12.61
C GLY A 55 -6.53 12.38 -11.48
N ALA A 56 -6.14 11.12 -11.60
CA ALA A 56 -5.26 10.47 -10.63
C ALA A 56 -3.80 10.90 -10.81
N VAL A 57 -3.15 11.25 -9.71
CA VAL A 57 -1.72 11.54 -9.68
C VAL A 57 -0.98 10.29 -9.19
N VAL A 58 -0.19 9.69 -10.06
CA VAL A 58 0.59 8.48 -9.73
C VAL A 58 2.05 8.89 -9.53
N VAL A 59 2.57 8.69 -8.33
CA VAL A 59 3.94 9.03 -7.96
C VAL A 59 4.72 7.76 -7.64
N ASP A 60 5.80 7.55 -8.35
CA ASP A 60 6.73 6.45 -8.14
C ASP A 60 7.89 6.94 -7.25
N LEU A 61 8.00 6.36 -6.07
CA LEU A 61 9.01 6.69 -5.07
C LEU A 61 10.28 5.84 -5.17
N SER A 62 10.44 5.11 -6.27
CA SER A 62 11.67 4.35 -6.55
C SER A 62 12.84 5.30 -6.82
N ALA A 63 14.06 4.77 -6.67
CA ALA A 63 15.26 5.49 -7.11
C ALA A 63 15.16 5.82 -8.62
N SER A 64 15.71 6.96 -9.02
CA SER A 64 15.61 7.44 -10.42
C SER A 64 16.13 6.42 -11.43
N GLY A 65 17.24 5.74 -11.13
CA GLY A 65 17.78 4.70 -12.01
C GLY A 65 16.86 3.49 -12.17
N ASP A 66 16.11 3.14 -11.14
CA ASP A 66 15.12 2.06 -11.20
C ASP A 66 13.87 2.48 -11.97
N PHE A 67 13.44 3.72 -11.80
CA PHE A 67 12.35 4.31 -12.55
C PHE A 67 12.65 4.33 -14.06
N GLU A 68 13.86 4.74 -14.44
CA GLU A 68 14.30 4.77 -15.85
C GLU A 68 14.32 3.38 -16.50
N LYS A 69 14.64 2.34 -15.73
CA LYS A 69 14.64 0.94 -16.20
C LYS A 69 13.25 0.39 -16.48
N GLY A 70 12.25 0.86 -15.74
CA GLY A 70 10.88 0.45 -15.94
C GLY A 70 9.94 1.03 -14.89
N HIS A 71 8.92 1.74 -15.34
CA HIS A 71 7.89 2.34 -14.51
C HIS A 71 6.50 2.23 -15.14
N ILE A 72 5.47 2.48 -14.36
CA ILE A 72 4.09 2.51 -14.85
C ILE A 72 3.91 3.74 -15.74
N ALA A 73 3.37 3.55 -16.93
CA ALA A 73 3.09 4.66 -17.85
C ALA A 73 2.21 5.72 -17.19
N GLY A 74 2.60 7.00 -17.31
CA GLY A 74 1.88 8.11 -16.68
C GLY A 74 2.27 8.37 -15.21
N SER A 75 3.07 7.51 -14.59
CA SER A 75 3.64 7.79 -13.27
C SER A 75 4.80 8.78 -13.35
N ARG A 76 4.98 9.55 -12.30
CA ARG A 76 6.09 10.51 -12.17
C ARG A 76 6.99 10.12 -11.04
N ASN A 77 8.28 10.23 -11.26
CA ASN A 77 9.29 9.89 -10.25
C ASN A 77 9.50 11.03 -9.24
N ALA A 78 9.54 10.65 -7.99
CA ALA A 78 10.04 11.49 -6.90
C ALA A 78 10.87 10.63 -5.94
N GLN A 79 12.01 11.12 -5.51
CA GLN A 79 12.79 10.38 -4.53
C GLN A 79 12.08 10.37 -3.17
N ALA A 80 11.97 9.19 -2.56
CA ALA A 80 11.28 9.00 -1.29
C ALA A 80 11.80 9.93 -0.17
N SER A 81 13.10 10.20 -0.14
CA SER A 81 13.73 11.09 0.85
C SER A 81 13.34 12.57 0.72
N ALA A 82 12.95 13.00 -0.48
CA ALA A 82 12.58 14.39 -0.77
C ALA A 82 11.06 14.55 -0.98
N PHE A 83 10.30 13.46 -0.91
CA PHE A 83 8.86 13.48 -1.14
C PHE A 83 8.08 13.80 0.13
N GLY A 84 7.12 14.68 0.01
CA GLY A 84 6.22 15.06 1.09
C GLY A 84 5.01 15.83 0.58
N PRO A 85 4.13 16.28 1.48
CA PRO A 85 2.90 17.01 1.12
C PRO A 85 3.11 18.27 0.30
N GLU A 86 4.26 18.92 0.46
CA GLU A 86 4.63 20.15 -0.25
C GLU A 86 5.33 19.88 -1.59
N HIS A 87 5.55 18.62 -1.94
CA HIS A 87 6.22 18.29 -3.19
C HIS A 87 5.38 18.73 -4.38
N LYS A 88 6.03 19.34 -5.38
CA LYS A 88 5.40 19.94 -6.57
C LYS A 88 4.41 19.03 -7.31
N LEU A 89 4.62 17.71 -7.27
CA LEU A 89 3.76 16.74 -7.94
C LEU A 89 2.38 16.59 -7.26
N VAL A 90 2.28 16.89 -5.99
CA VAL A 90 1.07 16.65 -5.18
C VAL A 90 0.55 17.89 -4.45
N ALA A 91 1.30 18.97 -4.41
CA ALA A 91 0.95 20.17 -3.64
C ALA A 91 -0.48 20.68 -3.93
N ASN A 92 -0.96 20.57 -5.15
CA ASN A 92 -2.29 20.99 -5.57
C ASN A 92 -3.30 19.83 -5.70
N ALA A 93 -2.94 18.63 -5.24
CA ALA A 93 -3.72 17.41 -5.44
C ALA A 93 -4.43 16.91 -4.16
N LYS A 94 -4.71 17.78 -3.19
CA LYS A 94 -5.32 17.38 -1.91
C LYS A 94 -6.69 16.71 -2.06
N GLN A 95 -7.45 17.08 -3.07
CA GLN A 95 -8.78 16.52 -3.36
C GLN A 95 -8.76 15.48 -4.48
N SER A 96 -7.65 15.37 -5.20
CA SER A 96 -7.48 14.41 -6.29
C SER A 96 -7.01 13.05 -5.76
N PRO A 97 -7.31 11.95 -6.46
CA PRO A 97 -6.71 10.66 -6.13
C PRO A 97 -5.20 10.71 -6.30
N VAL A 98 -4.46 10.40 -5.26
CA VAL A 98 -3.00 10.26 -5.27
C VAL A 98 -2.65 8.81 -5.01
N VAL A 99 -1.92 8.20 -5.93
CA VAL A 99 -1.46 6.82 -5.80
C VAL A 99 0.06 6.80 -5.69
N LEU A 100 0.55 6.20 -4.64
CA LEU A 100 1.98 6.05 -4.40
C LEU A 100 2.43 4.64 -4.77
N VAL A 101 3.50 4.57 -5.51
CA VAL A 101 4.11 3.33 -5.99
C VAL A 101 5.57 3.32 -5.60
N CYS A 102 6.08 2.17 -5.21
CA CYS A 102 7.51 1.96 -5.03
C CYS A 102 7.85 0.48 -5.26
N ARG A 103 9.13 0.11 -5.15
CA ARG A 103 9.52 -1.28 -5.37
C ARG A 103 9.12 -2.21 -4.23
N SER A 104 9.24 -1.78 -2.97
CA SER A 104 9.02 -2.63 -1.79
C SER A 104 7.70 -2.37 -1.05
N GLY A 105 7.00 -1.28 -1.36
CA GLY A 105 5.82 -0.84 -0.61
C GLY A 105 6.12 0.04 0.62
N ASN A 106 7.27 -0.09 1.26
CA ASN A 106 7.58 0.61 2.52
C ASN A 106 7.66 2.13 2.37
N ALA A 107 8.34 2.62 1.34
CA ALA A 107 8.44 4.06 1.08
C ALA A 107 7.07 4.67 0.77
N SER A 108 6.24 3.97 0.00
CA SER A 108 4.87 4.40 -0.32
C SER A 108 3.98 4.48 0.91
N GLU A 109 4.07 3.52 1.83
CA GLU A 109 3.31 3.53 3.08
C GLU A 109 3.66 4.72 3.96
N THR A 110 4.95 4.99 4.14
CA THR A 110 5.43 6.13 4.93
C THR A 110 4.97 7.44 4.34
N ALA A 111 5.11 7.61 3.03
CA ALA A 111 4.65 8.79 2.30
C ALA A 111 3.12 8.95 2.36
N ALA A 112 2.36 7.87 2.23
CA ALA A 112 0.90 7.88 2.32
C ALA A 112 0.41 8.38 3.68
N LYS A 113 1.03 7.93 4.76
CA LYS A 113 0.72 8.41 6.11
C LYS A 113 0.98 9.92 6.26
N ALA A 114 2.10 10.39 5.71
CA ALA A 114 2.42 11.82 5.72
C ALA A 114 1.41 12.66 4.94
N LEU A 115 0.98 12.21 3.76
CA LEU A 115 -0.04 12.87 2.96
C LEU A 115 -1.40 12.90 3.68
N LYS A 116 -1.84 11.79 4.26
CA LYS A 116 -3.09 11.73 5.03
C LYS A 116 -3.08 12.69 6.20
N LYS A 117 -1.97 12.75 6.92
CA LYS A 117 -1.78 13.68 8.05
C LYS A 117 -1.84 15.15 7.61
N ALA A 118 -1.43 15.44 6.38
CA ALA A 118 -1.47 16.78 5.79
C ALA A 118 -2.84 17.16 5.17
N GLY A 119 -3.85 16.29 5.25
CA GLY A 119 -5.21 16.58 4.77
C GLY A 119 -5.53 16.10 3.35
N PHE A 120 -4.71 15.25 2.76
CA PHE A 120 -5.03 14.61 1.48
C PHE A 120 -6.19 13.62 1.65
N GLU A 121 -7.26 13.77 0.86
CA GLU A 121 -8.48 13.02 1.05
C GLU A 121 -8.41 11.59 0.48
N LYS A 122 -7.82 11.44 -0.70
CA LYS A 122 -7.83 10.20 -1.49
C LYS A 122 -6.39 9.71 -1.73
N VAL A 123 -5.80 9.09 -0.73
CA VAL A 123 -4.46 8.51 -0.81
C VAL A 123 -4.53 7.00 -0.90
N SER A 124 -3.88 6.45 -1.91
CA SER A 124 -3.77 5.01 -2.12
C SER A 124 -2.31 4.60 -2.32
N VAL A 125 -2.03 3.36 -2.00
CA VAL A 125 -0.73 2.71 -2.20
C VAL A 125 -0.93 1.48 -3.06
N LEU A 126 -0.10 1.29 -4.09
CA LEU A 126 -0.11 0.06 -4.87
C LEU A 126 0.45 -1.09 -4.02
N GLU A 127 -0.41 -2.01 -3.64
CA GLU A 127 -0.03 -3.19 -2.86
C GLU A 127 0.95 -4.06 -3.65
N GLY A 128 2.07 -4.42 -3.02
CA GLY A 128 3.14 -5.17 -3.66
C GLY A 128 4.01 -4.38 -4.64
N GLY A 129 3.74 -3.09 -4.85
CA GLY A 129 4.56 -2.20 -5.67
C GLY A 129 4.70 -2.62 -7.14
N ILE A 130 5.82 -2.25 -7.75
CA ILE A 130 6.13 -2.60 -9.15
C ILE A 130 6.13 -4.13 -9.41
N PRO A 131 6.64 -4.99 -8.53
CA PRO A 131 6.52 -6.44 -8.72
C PRO A 131 5.09 -6.93 -8.87
N ALA A 132 4.14 -6.40 -8.11
CA ALA A 132 2.72 -6.77 -8.24
C ALA A 132 2.12 -6.33 -9.59
N TRP A 133 2.52 -5.17 -10.09
CA TRP A 133 2.15 -4.70 -11.42
C TRP A 133 2.65 -5.65 -12.52
N GLN A 134 3.89 -6.09 -12.42
CA GLN A 134 4.48 -7.05 -13.36
C GLN A 134 3.83 -8.44 -13.28
N GLN A 135 3.51 -8.91 -12.08
CA GLN A 135 2.80 -10.18 -11.87
C GLN A 135 1.37 -10.17 -12.43
N ALA A 136 0.78 -9.00 -12.60
CA ALA A 136 -0.51 -8.83 -13.25
C ALA A 136 -0.39 -8.73 -14.79
N ASP A 137 0.78 -9.03 -15.36
CA ASP A 137 1.09 -8.94 -16.79
C ASP A 137 0.85 -7.55 -17.40
N LEU A 138 1.01 -6.51 -16.59
CA LEU A 138 0.86 -5.12 -17.04
C LEU A 138 2.21 -4.53 -17.48
N PRO A 139 2.22 -3.75 -18.57
CA PRO A 139 3.46 -3.25 -19.16
C PRO A 139 4.12 -2.17 -18.31
N LEU A 140 5.44 -2.12 -18.38
CA LEU A 140 6.27 -1.02 -17.91
C LEU A 140 6.86 -0.27 -19.10
N VAL A 141 7.02 1.04 -18.95
CA VAL A 141 7.71 1.89 -19.91
C VAL A 141 9.08 2.28 -19.37
N LYS A 142 10.01 2.60 -20.27
CA LYS A 142 11.38 3.00 -19.93
C LYS A 142 11.60 4.47 -20.19
N GLY A 143 12.59 5.04 -19.51
CA GLY A 143 13.08 6.40 -19.76
C GLY A 143 12.71 7.38 -18.66
N ARG A 144 13.11 8.63 -18.86
CA ARG A 144 12.73 9.78 -18.03
C ARG A 144 11.47 10.40 -18.62
N ASN A 145 10.52 10.72 -17.79
CA ASN A 145 9.35 11.52 -18.22
C ASN A 145 9.69 12.97 -18.29
#